data_6f2a3ded511bf0bc3eb191fae8c0d97c
#
_entry.id   6f2a3ded511bf0bc3eb191fae8c0d97c
#
_cell.length_a   1.000
_cell.length_b   1.000
_cell.length_c   1.000
_cell.angle_alpha   90.00
_cell.angle_beta   90.00
_cell.angle_gamma   90.00
#
_symmetry.space_group_name_H-M   'P 1'
#
loop_
_entity.id
_entity.type
_entity.pdbx_description
1 polymer ?
#
loop_
_entity_poly.entity_id
_entity_poly.type
_entity_poly.pdbx_seq_one_letter_code
_entity_poly.pdbx_strand_id
1 'polypeptide(L)'
;MLPIISQYSAFRDFAAIVPVSALAGSNVDRLLSVIKDLLPEGPQYYPEDEVTDQPERVVAAEFIREKIFRLTREEIPHSTAVEVEEMKTRPTGDVFLRATIYVERESQKGIIIGAKGAMLKEIGQ
;
A
#
# COMPACT_ATOMS: atom_id res chain seq x y z
N MET A 1 -11.36 -3.53 -25.56
CA MET A 1 -11.13 -4.58 -24.54
C MET A 1 -11.16 -5.99 -25.12
N LEU A 2 -12.16 -6.39 -25.92
CA LEU A 2 -12.24 -7.73 -26.54
C LEU A 2 -10.97 -8.15 -27.35
N PRO A 3 -10.37 -7.28 -28.18
CA PRO A 3 -9.15 -7.65 -28.91
C PRO A 3 -7.97 -8.00 -28.00
N ILE A 4 -7.84 -7.28 -26.86
CA ILE A 4 -6.78 -7.52 -25.88
C ILE A 4 -7.00 -8.89 -25.20
N ILE A 5 -8.24 -9.21 -24.82
CA ILE A 5 -8.58 -10.51 -24.22
C ILE A 5 -8.23 -11.64 -25.20
N SER A 6 -8.61 -11.52 -26.48
CA SER A 6 -8.28 -12.51 -27.51
C SER A 6 -6.77 -12.68 -27.70
N GLN A 7 -6.01 -11.60 -27.64
CA GLN A 7 -4.56 -11.63 -27.73
C GLN A 7 -3.93 -12.40 -26.58
N TYR A 8 -4.35 -12.12 -25.33
CA TYR A 8 -3.85 -12.83 -24.16
C TYR A 8 -4.28 -14.30 -24.14
N SER A 9 -5.52 -14.62 -24.55
CA SER A 9 -6.01 -16.01 -24.64
C SER A 9 -5.20 -16.84 -25.65
N ALA A 10 -4.69 -16.21 -26.72
CA ALA A 10 -3.85 -16.90 -27.70
C ALA A 10 -2.40 -17.07 -27.21
N PHE A 11 -1.96 -16.27 -26.26
CA PHE A 11 -0.58 -16.30 -25.76
C PHE A 11 -0.31 -17.47 -24.81
N ARG A 12 -1.29 -17.81 -23.96
CA ARG A 12 -1.18 -18.88 -22.97
C ARG A 12 -2.56 -19.37 -22.55
N ASP A 13 -2.64 -20.64 -22.13
CA ASP A 13 -3.82 -21.21 -21.48
C ASP A 13 -3.88 -20.71 -20.03
N PHE A 14 -4.68 -19.67 -19.80
CA PHE A 14 -4.96 -19.11 -18.47
C PHE A 14 -6.20 -19.78 -17.88
N ALA A 15 -6.20 -20.07 -16.59
CA ALA A 15 -7.38 -20.57 -15.89
C ALA A 15 -8.58 -19.63 -16.01
N ALA A 16 -8.33 -18.32 -16.04
CA ALA A 16 -9.33 -17.28 -16.32
C ALA A 16 -8.66 -15.98 -16.77
N ILE A 17 -9.39 -15.16 -17.52
CA ILE A 17 -9.01 -13.78 -17.88
C ILE A 17 -10.16 -12.89 -17.45
N VAL A 18 -9.94 -12.03 -16.45
CA VAL A 18 -10.95 -11.15 -15.90
C VAL A 18 -10.56 -9.70 -16.14
N PRO A 19 -11.24 -8.98 -17.05
CA PRO A 19 -11.01 -7.55 -17.22
C PRO A 19 -11.55 -6.78 -16.03
N VAL A 20 -10.69 -6.00 -15.37
CA VAL A 20 -11.04 -5.22 -14.18
C VAL A 20 -10.61 -3.76 -14.31
N SER A 21 -11.28 -2.88 -13.60
CA SER A 21 -10.83 -1.54 -13.31
C SER A 21 -10.77 -1.36 -11.79
N ALA A 22 -9.56 -1.40 -11.21
CA ALA A 22 -9.39 -1.18 -9.78
C ALA A 22 -9.85 0.22 -9.36
N LEU A 23 -9.58 1.24 -10.19
CA LEU A 23 -9.99 2.62 -9.91
C LEU A 23 -11.52 2.79 -9.87
N ALA A 24 -12.24 2.14 -10.77
CA ALA A 24 -13.71 2.23 -10.87
C ALA A 24 -14.42 1.11 -10.09
N GLY A 25 -13.70 0.17 -9.50
CA GLY A 25 -14.28 -1.02 -8.85
C GLY A 25 -14.94 -2.02 -9.81
N SER A 26 -14.85 -1.80 -11.12
CA SER A 26 -15.54 -2.66 -12.09
C SER A 26 -14.97 -4.06 -12.14
N ASN A 27 -15.82 -5.08 -12.02
CA ASN A 27 -15.48 -6.52 -12.03
C ASN A 27 -14.53 -6.98 -10.91
N VAL A 28 -14.33 -6.19 -9.86
CA VAL A 28 -13.50 -6.60 -8.71
C VAL A 28 -14.13 -7.81 -8.00
N ASP A 29 -15.46 -7.80 -7.78
CA ASP A 29 -16.17 -8.92 -7.17
C ASP A 29 -16.06 -10.20 -8.02
N ARG A 30 -16.11 -10.06 -9.35
CA ARG A 30 -15.93 -11.18 -10.27
C ARG A 30 -14.52 -11.75 -10.18
N LEU A 31 -13.50 -10.88 -10.08
CA LEU A 31 -12.11 -11.31 -9.88
C LEU A 31 -11.97 -12.08 -8.57
N LEU A 32 -12.52 -11.58 -7.47
CA LEU A 32 -12.50 -12.25 -6.17
C LEU A 32 -13.20 -13.61 -6.21
N SER A 33 -14.36 -13.71 -6.87
CA SER A 33 -15.05 -14.99 -7.07
C SER A 33 -14.17 -15.99 -7.80
N VAL A 34 -13.59 -15.61 -8.92
CA VAL A 34 -12.71 -16.49 -9.72
C VAL A 34 -11.47 -16.94 -8.93
N ILE A 35 -10.87 -16.03 -8.14
CA ILE A 35 -9.75 -16.39 -7.27
C ILE A 35 -10.18 -17.43 -6.23
N LYS A 36 -11.31 -17.22 -5.56
CA LYS A 36 -11.84 -18.17 -4.55
C LYS A 36 -12.11 -19.54 -5.16
N ASP A 37 -12.68 -19.60 -6.36
CA ASP A 37 -12.99 -20.86 -7.05
C ASP A 37 -11.72 -21.64 -7.45
N LEU A 38 -10.59 -20.95 -7.60
CA LEU A 38 -9.29 -21.55 -7.96
C LEU A 38 -8.42 -21.93 -6.74
N LEU A 39 -8.75 -21.43 -5.56
CA LEU A 39 -8.01 -21.76 -4.34
C LEU A 39 -8.38 -23.16 -3.84
N PRO A 40 -7.41 -23.97 -3.39
CA PRO A 40 -7.70 -25.23 -2.73
C PRO A 40 -8.33 -24.99 -1.36
N GLU A 41 -9.20 -25.92 -0.94
CA GLU A 41 -9.65 -25.95 0.45
C GLU A 41 -8.46 -26.26 1.37
N GLY A 42 -8.43 -25.60 2.52
CA GLY A 42 -7.35 -25.75 3.50
C GLY A 42 -7.79 -25.34 4.91
N PRO A 43 -6.97 -25.62 5.92
CA PRO A 43 -7.25 -25.16 7.27
C PRO A 43 -7.18 -23.62 7.34
N GLN A 44 -7.89 -23.07 8.29
CA GLN A 44 -7.77 -21.65 8.62
C GLN A 44 -6.41 -21.38 9.26
N TYR A 45 -5.55 -20.59 8.57
CA TYR A 45 -4.19 -20.28 9.03
C TYR A 45 -4.14 -19.02 9.91
N TYR A 46 -5.11 -18.11 9.76
CA TYR A 46 -5.19 -16.85 10.50
C TYR A 46 -6.54 -16.75 11.23
N PRO A 47 -6.60 -16.12 12.41
CA PRO A 47 -7.87 -15.77 13.08
C PRO A 47 -8.77 -14.92 12.18
N GLU A 48 -10.10 -15.02 12.33
CA GLU A 48 -11.06 -14.28 11.50
C GLU A 48 -11.00 -12.76 11.72
N ASP A 49 -10.56 -12.34 12.90
CA ASP A 49 -10.42 -10.95 13.33
C ASP A 49 -9.03 -10.34 13.01
N GLU A 50 -8.11 -11.14 12.49
CA GLU A 50 -6.78 -10.66 12.12
C GLU A 50 -6.81 -10.02 10.74
N VAL A 51 -6.63 -8.70 10.70
CA VAL A 51 -6.65 -7.90 9.47
C VAL A 51 -5.36 -8.05 8.67
N THR A 52 -4.22 -8.28 9.34
CA THR A 52 -2.89 -8.42 8.74
C THR A 52 -1.96 -9.15 9.69
N ASP A 53 -1.06 -9.95 9.14
CA ASP A 53 0.04 -10.61 9.86
C ASP A 53 1.27 -9.69 10.03
N GLN A 54 1.20 -8.47 9.51
CA GLN A 54 2.33 -7.54 9.59
C GLN A 54 2.39 -6.89 10.97
N PRO A 55 3.59 -6.71 11.55
CA PRO A 55 3.76 -5.94 12.77
C PRO A 55 3.19 -4.53 12.65
N GLU A 56 2.53 -4.02 13.69
CA GLU A 56 1.89 -2.68 13.70
C GLU A 56 2.83 -1.56 13.24
N ARG A 57 4.13 -1.65 13.57
CA ARG A 57 5.14 -0.68 13.12
C ARG A 57 5.33 -0.67 11.60
N VAL A 58 5.16 -1.82 10.94
CA VAL A 58 5.25 -1.93 9.47
C VAL A 58 4.02 -1.28 8.84
N VAL A 59 2.85 -1.57 9.39
CA VAL A 59 1.59 -0.95 8.94
C VAL A 59 1.64 0.58 9.10
N ALA A 60 2.16 1.06 10.24
CA ALA A 60 2.35 2.49 10.50
C ALA A 60 3.34 3.14 9.50
N ALA A 61 4.44 2.45 9.17
CA ALA A 61 5.38 2.92 8.16
C ALA A 61 4.71 3.04 6.77
N GLU A 62 3.88 2.06 6.40
CA GLU A 62 3.15 2.08 5.14
C GLU A 62 2.09 3.20 5.08
N PHE A 63 1.42 3.55 6.18
CA PHE A 63 0.53 4.71 6.22
C PHE A 63 1.27 6.02 5.99
N ILE A 64 2.45 6.18 6.59
CA ILE A 64 3.30 7.36 6.34
C ILE A 64 3.74 7.39 4.87
N ARG A 65 4.16 6.24 4.32
CA ARG A 65 4.57 6.13 2.92
C ARG A 65 3.41 6.44 1.96
N GLU A 66 2.19 6.00 2.27
CA GLU A 66 0.99 6.33 1.51
C GLU A 66 0.72 7.85 1.50
N LYS A 67 0.87 8.52 2.64
CA LYS A 67 0.75 9.98 2.73
C LYS A 67 1.78 10.69 1.86
N ILE A 68 3.04 10.25 1.89
CA ILE A 68 4.08 10.78 1.01
C ILE A 68 3.67 10.59 -0.45
N PHE A 69 3.20 9.40 -0.82
CA PHE A 69 2.77 9.08 -2.18
C PHE A 69 1.64 10.00 -2.67
N ARG A 70 0.67 10.31 -1.82
CA ARG A 70 -0.46 11.16 -2.16
C ARG A 70 -0.11 12.66 -2.22
N LEU A 71 0.85 13.11 -1.41
CA LEU A 71 1.22 14.51 -1.26
C LEU A 71 2.36 14.94 -2.19
N THR A 72 3.11 13.99 -2.75
CA THR A 72 4.25 14.26 -3.63
C THR A 72 3.97 13.77 -5.05
N ARG A 73 4.85 14.12 -6.00
CA ARG A 73 4.69 13.79 -7.42
C ARG A 73 6.02 13.32 -8.00
N GLU A 74 5.95 12.90 -9.26
CA GLU A 74 7.11 12.48 -10.06
C GLU A 74 7.84 11.28 -9.43
N GLU A 75 9.15 11.35 -9.27
CA GLU A 75 9.98 10.25 -8.73
C GLU A 75 9.99 10.16 -7.20
N ILE A 76 9.56 11.20 -6.48
CA ILE A 76 9.66 11.25 -5.01
C ILE A 76 8.94 10.09 -4.32
N PRO A 77 7.68 9.75 -4.71
CA PRO A 77 6.96 8.63 -4.10
C PRO A 77 7.70 7.29 -4.21
N HIS A 78 8.49 7.13 -5.27
CA HIS A 78 9.19 5.88 -5.59
C HIS A 78 10.60 5.82 -5.01
N SER A 79 11.15 6.96 -4.59
CA SER A 79 12.50 7.10 -4.05
C SER A 79 12.51 7.37 -2.53
N THR A 80 11.42 7.04 -1.84
CA THR A 80 11.29 7.19 -0.40
C THR A 80 11.10 5.86 0.29
N ALA A 81 11.73 5.71 1.46
CA ALA A 81 11.46 4.62 2.39
C ALA A 81 11.14 5.20 3.78
N VAL A 82 10.35 4.47 4.53
CA VAL A 82 9.95 4.87 5.90
C VAL A 82 10.30 3.76 6.87
N GLU A 83 10.97 4.11 7.96
CA GLU A 83 11.29 3.20 9.05
C GLU A 83 10.70 3.74 10.35
N VAL A 84 9.92 2.91 11.05
CA VAL A 84 9.42 3.23 12.39
C VAL A 84 10.42 2.72 13.41
N GLU A 85 11.15 3.65 14.03
CA GLU A 85 12.19 3.36 15.02
C GLU A 85 11.60 3.07 16.40
N GLU A 86 10.52 3.75 16.75
CA GLU A 86 9.90 3.66 18.07
C GLU A 86 8.38 3.77 17.96
N MET A 87 7.69 2.87 18.65
CA MET A 87 6.24 2.87 18.78
C MET A 87 5.88 2.48 20.21
N LYS A 88 5.18 3.35 20.92
CA LYS A 88 4.83 3.17 22.35
C LYS A 88 3.43 3.67 22.64
N THR A 89 2.62 2.86 23.28
CA THR A 89 1.34 3.31 23.83
C THR A 89 1.57 4.09 25.11
N ARG A 90 1.05 5.31 25.17
CA ARG A 90 1.10 6.16 26.38
C ARG A 90 -0.01 5.77 27.37
N PRO A 91 0.13 6.13 28.67
CA PRO A 91 -0.92 5.90 29.65
C PRO A 91 -2.26 6.55 29.31
N THR A 92 -2.26 7.58 28.47
CA THR A 92 -3.44 8.28 27.95
C THR A 92 -4.19 7.48 26.86
N GLY A 93 -3.63 6.36 26.38
CA GLY A 93 -4.16 5.59 25.25
C GLY A 93 -3.62 6.02 23.88
N ASP A 94 -2.94 7.17 23.80
CA ASP A 94 -2.33 7.62 22.55
C ASP A 94 -1.10 6.79 22.20
N VAL A 95 -0.86 6.59 20.91
CA VAL A 95 0.35 5.93 20.41
C VAL A 95 1.37 6.98 20.02
N PHE A 96 2.52 6.97 20.70
CA PHE A 96 3.69 7.72 20.27
C PHE A 96 4.43 6.94 19.20
N LEU A 97 4.74 7.61 18.08
CA LEU A 97 5.47 7.05 16.98
C LEU A 97 6.62 7.98 16.59
N ARG A 98 7.82 7.39 16.42
CA ARG A 98 8.97 8.06 15.83
C ARG A 98 9.38 7.30 14.59
N ALA A 99 9.41 8.00 13.45
CA ALA A 99 9.79 7.44 12.17
C ALA A 99 10.84 8.29 11.47
N THR A 100 11.69 7.63 10.70
CA THR A 100 12.66 8.27 9.80
C THR A 100 12.21 8.05 8.36
N ILE A 101 12.17 9.14 7.59
CA ILE A 101 11.90 9.11 6.16
C ILE A 101 13.23 9.24 5.43
N TYR A 102 13.58 8.21 4.68
CA TYR A 102 14.79 8.17 3.83
C TYR A 102 14.44 8.65 2.43
N VAL A 103 15.34 9.37 1.82
CA VAL A 103 15.26 9.84 0.43
C VAL A 103 16.59 9.58 -0.27
N GLU A 104 16.56 9.39 -1.58
CA GLU A 104 17.78 9.09 -2.36
C GLU A 104 18.69 10.31 -2.57
N ARG A 105 18.11 11.52 -2.60
CA ARG A 105 18.82 12.76 -2.93
C ARG A 105 18.52 13.88 -1.94
N GLU A 106 19.50 14.72 -1.66
CA GLU A 106 19.34 15.87 -0.76
C GLU A 106 18.28 16.88 -1.26
N SER A 107 18.10 17.02 -2.57
CA SER A 107 17.04 17.85 -3.16
C SER A 107 15.63 17.36 -2.78
N GLN A 108 15.42 16.06 -2.66
CA GLN A 108 14.14 15.46 -2.29
C GLN A 108 13.81 15.71 -0.81
N LYS A 109 14.83 15.75 0.05
CA LYS A 109 14.66 16.08 1.47
C LYS A 109 14.01 17.45 1.67
N GLY A 110 14.43 18.45 0.89
CA GLY A 110 13.81 19.78 0.92
C GLY A 110 12.32 19.75 0.58
N ILE A 111 11.92 18.89 -0.37
CA ILE A 111 10.52 18.74 -0.79
C ILE A 111 9.70 18.04 0.31
N ILE A 112 10.21 16.97 0.90
CA ILE A 112 9.55 16.23 2.00
C ILE A 112 9.39 17.11 3.24
N ILE A 113 10.36 17.97 3.55
CA ILE A 113 10.24 18.91 4.67
C ILE A 113 9.24 20.02 4.32
N GLY A 114 9.32 20.55 3.11
CA GLY A 114 8.49 21.64 2.66
C GLY A 114 8.85 22.99 3.31
N ALA A 115 8.17 24.06 2.88
CA ALA A 115 8.38 25.39 3.44
C ALA A 115 8.07 25.41 4.95
N LYS A 116 9.07 25.72 5.77
CA LYS A 116 8.96 25.74 7.25
C LYS A 116 8.41 24.44 7.86
N GLY A 117 8.64 23.31 7.22
CA GLY A 117 8.16 22.01 7.71
C GLY A 117 6.69 21.70 7.40
N ALA A 118 6.04 22.47 6.52
CA ALA A 118 4.61 22.32 6.24
C ALA A 118 4.26 20.95 5.65
N MET A 119 5.06 20.47 4.67
CA MET A 119 4.83 19.17 4.05
C MET A 119 5.01 18.03 5.07
N LEU A 120 6.08 18.08 5.86
CA LEU A 120 6.35 17.07 6.88
C LEU A 120 5.24 17.03 7.95
N LYS A 121 4.69 18.19 8.31
CA LYS A 121 3.53 18.26 9.21
C LYS A 121 2.29 17.60 8.61
N GLU A 122 2.03 17.82 7.32
CA GLU A 122 0.88 17.23 6.61
C GLU A 122 1.04 15.71 6.44
N ILE A 123 2.26 15.22 6.22
CA ILE A 123 2.56 13.79 6.20
C ILE A 123 2.27 13.15 7.58
N GLY A 124 2.51 13.86 8.68
CA GLY A 124 2.31 13.36 10.04
C GLY A 124 0.88 13.49 10.58
N GLN A 125 -0.05 14.01 9.83
CA GLN A 125 -1.48 14.14 10.18
C GLN A 125 -2.33 13.00 9.60
#